data_e1fe718adf26edfc6da4d0ad67a21117
#
_entry.id   e1fe718adf26edfc6da4d0ad67a21117
#
_cell.length_a   1.000
_cell.length_b   1.000
_cell.length_c   1.000
_cell.angle_alpha   90.00
_cell.angle_beta   90.00
_cell.angle_gamma   90.00
#
_symmetry.space_group_name_H-M   'P 1'
#
loop_
_entity.id
_entity.type
_entity.pdbx_description
1 polymer ?
#
loop_
_entity_poly.entity_id
_entity_poly.type
_entity_poly.pdbx_seq_one_letter_code
_entity_poly.pdbx_strand_id
1 'polypeptide(L)'
;MKKFLAMLLFALMLTTTARAAEFEMVEYSAQVKLQWLSAAGIPEAKKFLKLINRPVFFNANNLNNFERIELTNALYQELNYAAAIEYVRKNNYRNVFDLACSLSPRAMILGDEGRKVVVGELQTVCLIGDWCLEEFGSKNAIKNVEYKAFWLQDKQGMMESAKNFKGEVCIIEQGVSIYLTKNDLAQMFENIRDLLKKNGGCLITSDFTQKKYFTDVAAALYGEAQAQNLYAETKAMYEKVYEDKISDDYLQNEQEAMDFLKTHGLIAQKVPLFTSTPKLNIYSKLTPEQIQNVNALARKNYLWVITAL
;
A
#
# COMPACT_ATOMS: atom_id res chain seq x y z
N MET A 1 4.29 -6.97 31.31
CA MET A 1 4.39 -5.53 31.62
C MET A 1 4.32 -4.63 30.39
N LYS A 2 5.18 -4.81 29.35
CA LYS A 2 5.12 -4.00 28.10
C LYS A 2 3.77 -4.07 27.38
N LYS A 3 3.14 -5.26 27.26
CA LYS A 3 1.82 -5.44 26.62
C LYS A 3 0.70 -4.68 27.36
N PHE A 4 0.76 -4.59 28.67
CA PHE A 4 -0.22 -3.86 29.49
C PHE A 4 -0.03 -2.34 29.38
N LEU A 5 1.21 -1.87 29.27
CA LEU A 5 1.54 -0.45 29.10
C LEU A 5 1.12 0.04 27.70
N ALA A 6 1.29 -0.79 26.65
CA ALA A 6 0.82 -0.48 25.31
C ALA A 6 -0.72 -0.38 25.23
N MET A 7 -1.45 -1.28 25.91
CA MET A 7 -2.90 -1.20 26.01
C MET A 7 -3.38 0.02 26.81
N LEU A 8 -2.66 0.42 27.86
CA LEU A 8 -3.01 1.60 28.68
C LEU A 8 -2.73 2.91 27.92
N LEU A 9 -1.63 3.01 27.19
CA LEU A 9 -1.35 4.12 26.27
C LEU A 9 -2.39 4.22 25.15
N PHE A 10 -2.85 3.11 24.64
CA PHE A 10 -3.92 3.04 23.65
C PHE A 10 -5.26 3.57 24.20
N ALA A 11 -5.60 3.26 25.44
CA ALA A 11 -6.80 3.77 26.13
C ALA A 11 -6.72 5.27 26.45
N LEU A 12 -5.53 5.81 26.74
CA LEU A 12 -5.32 7.22 27.06
C LEU A 12 -5.34 8.13 25.81
N MET A 13 -5.01 7.60 24.60
CA MET A 13 -5.10 8.36 23.35
C MET A 13 -6.54 8.56 22.85
N LEU A 14 -7.51 7.82 23.35
CA LEU A 14 -8.92 7.90 22.98
C LEU A 14 -9.67 9.11 23.56
N THR A 15 -9.02 9.99 24.31
CA THR A 15 -9.69 11.08 25.06
C THR A 15 -9.67 12.47 24.43
N THR A 16 -9.17 12.64 23.16
CA THR A 16 -9.24 13.93 22.46
C THR A 16 -10.06 13.79 21.19
N THR A 17 -11.27 14.32 21.20
CA THR A 17 -12.38 14.03 20.26
C THR A 17 -12.13 14.28 18.76
N ALA A 18 -11.37 15.25 18.32
CA ALA A 18 -11.12 15.50 16.90
C ALA A 18 -9.93 14.69 16.34
N ARG A 19 -8.86 14.53 17.12
CA ARG A 19 -7.75 13.64 16.77
C ARG A 19 -8.14 12.17 16.86
N ALA A 20 -9.03 11.79 17.76
CA ALA A 20 -9.52 10.41 17.87
C ALA A 20 -10.23 9.95 16.60
N ALA A 21 -11.08 10.78 15.99
CA ALA A 21 -11.78 10.44 14.74
C ALA A 21 -10.81 10.28 13.54
N GLU A 22 -9.75 11.08 13.50
CA GLU A 22 -8.71 10.99 12.48
C GLU A 22 -7.84 9.73 12.64
N PHE A 23 -7.54 9.35 13.88
CA PHE A 23 -6.83 8.11 14.21
C PHE A 23 -7.67 6.86 13.93
N GLU A 24 -8.95 6.86 14.27
CA GLU A 24 -9.86 5.74 13.97
C GLU A 24 -9.97 5.46 12.47
N MET A 25 -9.99 6.50 11.63
CA MET A 25 -10.06 6.37 10.18
C MET A 25 -8.80 5.74 9.57
N VAL A 26 -7.62 6.11 10.03
CA VAL A 26 -6.36 5.55 9.52
C VAL A 26 -6.18 4.10 9.93
N GLU A 27 -6.50 3.75 11.16
CA GLU A 27 -6.52 2.35 11.60
C GLU A 27 -7.48 1.52 10.74
N TYR A 28 -8.60 2.11 10.39
CA TYR A 28 -9.60 1.50 9.56
C TYR A 28 -9.07 1.21 8.16
N SER A 29 -8.44 2.19 7.49
CA SER A 29 -7.87 2.00 6.14
C SER A 29 -6.76 0.95 6.13
N ALA A 30 -5.93 0.93 7.16
CA ALA A 30 -4.87 -0.06 7.31
C ALA A 30 -5.43 -1.48 7.45
N GLN A 31 -6.53 -1.66 8.16
CA GLN A 31 -7.20 -2.95 8.31
C GLN A 31 -7.90 -3.39 7.03
N VAL A 32 -8.52 -2.48 6.29
CA VAL A 32 -9.19 -2.77 5.01
C VAL A 32 -8.20 -3.37 4.01
N LYS A 33 -7.03 -2.76 3.82
CA LYS A 33 -5.98 -3.31 2.94
C LYS A 33 -5.55 -4.70 3.39
N LEU A 34 -5.36 -4.90 4.69
CA LEU A 34 -5.00 -6.19 5.26
C LEU A 34 -6.09 -7.25 5.02
N GLN A 35 -7.38 -6.88 5.10
CA GLN A 35 -8.50 -7.77 4.79
C GLN A 35 -8.45 -8.24 3.33
N TRP A 36 -8.20 -7.34 2.38
CA TRP A 36 -8.09 -7.70 0.96
C TRP A 36 -6.90 -8.62 0.70
N LEU A 37 -5.74 -8.37 1.30
CA LEU A 37 -4.59 -9.26 1.22
C LEU A 37 -4.88 -10.63 1.84
N SER A 38 -5.62 -10.67 2.94
CA SER A 38 -6.08 -11.93 3.56
C SER A 38 -7.08 -12.66 2.68
N ALA A 39 -8.03 -11.92 2.08
CA ALA A 39 -9.00 -12.46 1.12
C ALA A 39 -8.32 -12.98 -0.14
N ALA A 40 -7.23 -12.37 -0.59
CA ALA A 40 -6.38 -12.90 -1.66
C ALA A 40 -5.70 -14.22 -1.31
N GLY A 41 -5.56 -14.54 -0.03
CA GLY A 41 -4.99 -15.81 0.42
C GLY A 41 -3.57 -15.68 0.98
N ILE A 42 -3.06 -14.46 1.19
CA ILE A 42 -1.72 -14.23 1.74
C ILE A 42 -1.66 -14.70 3.19
N PRO A 43 -0.80 -15.70 3.51
CA PRO A 43 -0.83 -16.35 4.82
C PRO A 43 -0.49 -15.41 5.97
N GLU A 44 0.45 -14.50 5.78
CA GLU A 44 0.89 -13.53 6.78
C GLU A 44 -0.22 -12.51 7.08
N ALA A 45 -0.96 -12.09 6.06
CA ALA A 45 -2.10 -11.18 6.23
C ALA A 45 -3.22 -11.84 7.07
N LYS A 46 -3.46 -13.14 6.89
CA LYS A 46 -4.40 -13.91 7.71
C LYS A 46 -3.97 -13.96 9.19
N LYS A 47 -2.67 -14.15 9.44
CA LYS A 47 -2.12 -14.15 10.81
C LYS A 47 -2.29 -12.79 11.48
N PHE A 48 -1.98 -11.71 10.76
CA PHE A 48 -2.12 -10.34 11.26
C PHE A 48 -3.58 -10.03 11.60
N LEU A 49 -4.52 -10.31 10.70
CA LEU A 49 -5.95 -10.12 10.98
C LEU A 49 -6.42 -10.88 12.23
N LYS A 50 -5.98 -12.12 12.37
CA LYS A 50 -6.33 -12.94 13.56
C LYS A 50 -5.78 -12.35 14.86
N LEU A 51 -4.57 -11.77 14.83
CA LEU A 51 -3.95 -11.14 15.99
C LEU A 51 -4.69 -9.86 16.38
N ILE A 52 -5.03 -9.02 15.40
CA ILE A 52 -5.72 -7.74 15.61
C ILE A 52 -7.14 -7.97 16.15
N ASN A 53 -7.77 -9.08 15.77
CA ASN A 53 -9.09 -9.54 16.23
C ASN A 53 -10.17 -8.44 16.25
N ARG A 54 -10.21 -7.60 15.20
CA ARG A 54 -11.23 -6.57 15.05
C ARG A 54 -12.26 -6.98 13.99
N PRO A 55 -13.54 -6.57 14.15
CA PRO A 55 -14.59 -6.94 13.22
C PRO A 55 -14.35 -6.38 11.82
N VAL A 56 -14.82 -7.11 10.80
CA VAL A 56 -14.87 -6.66 9.42
C VAL A 56 -15.87 -5.52 9.31
N PHE A 57 -15.44 -4.39 8.78
CA PHE A 57 -16.24 -3.16 8.77
C PHE A 57 -17.22 -3.07 7.60
N PHE A 58 -17.11 -3.94 6.61
CA PHE A 58 -18.05 -3.92 5.49
C PHE A 58 -19.25 -4.78 5.80
N ASN A 59 -20.42 -4.14 5.90
CA ASN A 59 -21.67 -4.86 6.03
C ASN A 59 -22.12 -5.35 4.64
N ALA A 60 -21.80 -6.61 4.34
CA ALA A 60 -22.16 -7.27 3.09
C ALA A 60 -23.67 -7.30 2.81
N ASN A 61 -24.50 -7.17 3.85
CA ASN A 61 -25.96 -7.30 3.73
C ASN A 61 -26.62 -6.21 2.88
N ASN A 62 -25.92 -5.13 2.55
CA ASN A 62 -26.43 -4.00 1.78
C ASN A 62 -25.77 -3.83 0.39
N LEU A 63 -24.90 -4.74 -0.05
CA LEU A 63 -24.19 -4.63 -1.32
C LEU A 63 -24.51 -5.83 -2.22
N ASN A 64 -25.23 -5.58 -3.31
CA ASN A 64 -25.64 -6.61 -4.28
C ASN A 64 -24.44 -7.32 -4.96
N ASN A 65 -23.26 -6.68 -5.00
CA ASN A 65 -22.04 -7.17 -5.65
C ASN A 65 -20.88 -7.38 -4.66
N PHE A 66 -21.16 -7.54 -3.38
CA PHE A 66 -20.10 -7.56 -2.34
C PHE A 66 -18.99 -8.59 -2.63
N GLU A 67 -19.32 -9.82 -2.96
CA GLU A 67 -18.33 -10.85 -3.28
C GLU A 67 -17.45 -10.49 -4.48
N ARG A 68 -18.04 -9.82 -5.50
CA ARG A 68 -17.30 -9.34 -6.66
C ARG A 68 -16.38 -8.17 -6.30
N ILE A 69 -16.85 -7.25 -5.48
CA ILE A 69 -16.07 -6.13 -4.95
C ILE A 69 -14.89 -6.68 -4.12
N GLU A 70 -15.16 -7.65 -3.23
CA GLU A 70 -14.15 -8.30 -2.42
C GLU A 70 -13.07 -8.97 -3.28
N LEU A 71 -13.48 -9.78 -4.25
CA LEU A 71 -12.55 -10.50 -5.14
C LEU A 71 -11.73 -9.51 -6.00
N THR A 72 -12.36 -8.45 -6.51
CA THR A 72 -11.67 -7.41 -7.29
C THR A 72 -10.62 -6.70 -6.46
N ASN A 73 -10.99 -6.22 -5.26
CA ASN A 73 -10.06 -5.56 -4.35
C ASN A 73 -8.93 -6.49 -3.89
N ALA A 74 -9.25 -7.74 -3.56
CA ALA A 74 -8.26 -8.73 -3.16
C ALA A 74 -7.24 -8.97 -4.28
N LEU A 75 -7.68 -9.14 -5.52
CA LEU A 75 -6.80 -9.28 -6.68
C LEU A 75 -5.98 -8.02 -6.95
N TYR A 76 -6.62 -6.85 -6.92
CA TYR A 76 -5.94 -5.57 -7.10
C TYR A 76 -4.81 -5.36 -6.06
N GLN A 77 -5.10 -5.63 -4.80
CA GLN A 77 -4.12 -5.49 -3.73
C GLN A 77 -3.01 -6.54 -3.83
N GLU A 78 -3.32 -7.79 -4.18
CA GLU A 78 -2.28 -8.82 -4.34
C GLU A 78 -1.37 -8.53 -5.54
N LEU A 79 -1.91 -8.03 -6.66
CA LEU A 79 -1.09 -7.64 -7.81
C LEU A 79 -0.10 -6.53 -7.43
N ASN A 80 -0.55 -5.47 -6.74
CA ASN A 80 0.33 -4.41 -6.27
C ASN A 80 1.38 -4.91 -5.27
N TYR A 81 0.96 -5.73 -4.33
CA TYR A 81 1.82 -6.35 -3.32
C TYR A 81 2.92 -7.20 -3.95
N ALA A 82 2.54 -8.10 -4.85
CA ALA A 82 3.47 -9.02 -5.52
C ALA A 82 4.41 -8.28 -6.48
N ALA A 83 3.90 -7.30 -7.23
CA ALA A 83 4.70 -6.52 -8.17
C ALA A 83 5.81 -5.71 -7.46
N ALA A 84 5.48 -5.10 -6.31
CA ALA A 84 6.48 -4.37 -5.53
C ALA A 84 7.58 -5.30 -5.00
N ILE A 85 7.22 -6.47 -4.48
CA ILE A 85 8.18 -7.47 -4.00
C ILE A 85 9.07 -7.97 -5.17
N GLU A 86 8.45 -8.29 -6.33
CA GLU A 86 9.19 -8.73 -7.51
C GLU A 86 10.18 -7.66 -8.00
N TYR A 87 9.73 -6.39 -8.04
CA TYR A 87 10.59 -5.28 -8.44
C TYR A 87 11.81 -5.13 -7.52
N VAL A 88 11.61 -5.16 -6.21
CA VAL A 88 12.69 -5.10 -5.21
C VAL A 88 13.67 -6.26 -5.38
N ARG A 89 13.17 -7.48 -5.57
CA ARG A 89 13.99 -8.69 -5.75
C ARG A 89 14.79 -8.65 -7.04
N LYS A 90 14.13 -8.34 -8.16
CA LYS A 90 14.74 -8.30 -9.49
C LYS A 90 15.86 -7.28 -9.59
N ASN A 91 15.68 -6.10 -8.99
CA ASN A 91 16.68 -5.04 -9.01
C ASN A 91 17.66 -5.13 -7.82
N ASN A 92 17.55 -6.18 -7.01
CA ASN A 92 18.43 -6.48 -5.88
C ASN A 92 18.59 -5.33 -4.87
N TYR A 93 17.53 -4.54 -4.63
CA TYR A 93 17.56 -3.48 -3.63
C TYR A 93 17.78 -4.06 -2.25
N ARG A 94 18.80 -3.54 -1.54
CA ARG A 94 19.14 -3.93 -0.16
C ARG A 94 18.42 -3.09 0.88
N ASN A 95 18.10 -1.85 0.54
CA ASN A 95 17.35 -0.93 1.39
C ASN A 95 15.97 -0.71 0.76
N VAL A 96 14.94 -0.86 1.57
CA VAL A 96 13.55 -0.66 1.17
C VAL A 96 12.89 0.30 2.15
N PHE A 97 12.25 1.34 1.64
CA PHE A 97 11.45 2.25 2.41
C PHE A 97 9.99 2.11 2.00
N ASP A 98 9.20 1.41 2.81
CA ASP A 98 7.80 1.12 2.54
C ASP A 98 6.92 2.19 3.19
N LEU A 99 6.46 3.15 2.38
CA LEU A 99 5.71 4.33 2.85
C LEU A 99 4.21 4.07 2.81
N ALA A 100 3.54 4.41 3.90
CA ALA A 100 2.09 4.33 4.06
C ALA A 100 1.53 2.99 3.56
N CYS A 101 2.26 1.91 3.86
CA CYS A 101 1.91 0.57 3.38
C CYS A 101 0.78 -0.08 4.18
N SER A 102 0.26 0.61 5.19
CA SER A 102 -0.71 0.07 6.13
C SER A 102 -0.12 -1.10 6.93
N LEU A 103 -0.93 -2.11 7.22
CA LEU A 103 -0.49 -3.34 7.88
C LEU A 103 -0.08 -4.43 6.86
N SER A 104 0.52 -4.01 5.74
CA SER A 104 1.00 -4.96 4.73
C SER A 104 2.13 -5.83 5.29
N PRO A 105 2.07 -7.16 5.17
CA PRO A 105 3.15 -8.03 5.64
C PRO A 105 4.40 -8.02 4.75
N ARG A 106 4.44 -7.19 3.71
CA ARG A 106 5.54 -7.09 2.73
C ARG A 106 6.89 -6.81 3.38
N ALA A 107 6.90 -5.89 4.35
CA ALA A 107 8.11 -5.54 5.09
C ALA A 107 8.72 -6.76 5.80
N MET A 108 7.89 -7.58 6.43
CA MET A 108 8.33 -8.80 7.11
C MET A 108 8.96 -9.80 6.13
N ILE A 109 8.35 -10.00 4.96
CA ILE A 109 8.89 -10.91 3.93
C ILE A 109 10.24 -10.41 3.41
N LEU A 110 10.35 -9.13 3.08
CA LEU A 110 11.58 -8.54 2.57
C LEU A 110 12.69 -8.52 3.65
N GLY A 111 12.33 -8.28 4.91
CA GLY A 111 13.25 -8.34 6.04
C GLY A 111 13.76 -9.75 6.31
N ASP A 112 12.91 -10.77 6.14
CA ASP A 112 13.30 -12.18 6.26
C ASP A 112 14.34 -12.59 5.21
N GLU A 113 14.25 -11.99 4.01
CA GLU A 113 15.24 -12.14 2.95
C GLU A 113 16.58 -11.40 3.22
N GLY A 114 16.72 -10.76 4.37
CA GLY A 114 17.93 -10.02 4.78
C GLY A 114 18.01 -8.59 4.20
N ARG A 115 16.94 -8.04 3.67
CA ARG A 115 16.87 -6.64 3.24
C ARG A 115 16.58 -5.75 4.43
N LYS A 116 17.25 -4.60 4.48
CA LYS A 116 16.92 -3.57 5.46
C LYS A 116 15.65 -2.86 5.05
N VAL A 117 14.61 -2.98 5.84
CA VAL A 117 13.31 -2.39 5.57
C VAL A 117 12.95 -1.39 6.66
N VAL A 118 12.60 -0.19 6.26
CA VAL A 118 11.95 0.79 7.12
C VAL A 118 10.52 0.97 6.64
N VAL A 119 9.56 0.85 7.53
CA VAL A 119 8.16 1.16 7.29
C VAL A 119 7.87 2.54 7.86
N GLY A 120 7.49 3.47 6.97
CA GLY A 120 7.07 4.82 7.34
C GLY A 120 5.56 4.92 7.39
N GLU A 121 5.00 5.09 8.59
CA GLU A 121 3.56 5.05 8.82
C GLU A 121 3.13 5.99 9.95
N LEU A 122 1.82 6.11 10.17
CA LEU A 122 1.30 6.81 11.32
C LEU A 122 1.51 5.99 12.61
N GLN A 123 1.60 6.71 13.73
CA GLN A 123 2.01 6.14 15.02
C GLN A 123 1.25 4.86 15.41
N THR A 124 -0.08 4.85 15.24
CA THR A 124 -0.90 3.70 15.63
C THR A 124 -0.64 2.49 14.74
N VAL A 125 -0.48 2.71 13.43
CA VAL A 125 -0.17 1.65 12.46
C VAL A 125 1.21 1.07 12.75
N CYS A 126 2.20 1.92 13.11
CA CYS A 126 3.53 1.46 13.53
C CYS A 126 3.46 0.56 14.77
N LEU A 127 2.69 0.93 15.79
CA LEU A 127 2.55 0.12 17.02
C LEU A 127 1.94 -1.25 16.73
N ILE A 128 0.91 -1.30 15.88
CA ILE A 128 0.28 -2.56 15.47
C ILE A 128 1.25 -3.39 14.61
N GLY A 129 1.96 -2.74 13.68
CA GLY A 129 2.94 -3.37 12.82
C GLY A 129 4.10 -3.99 13.61
N ASP A 130 4.66 -3.26 14.58
CA ASP A 130 5.69 -3.78 15.50
C ASP A 130 5.17 -4.99 16.28
N TRP A 131 3.95 -4.93 16.79
CA TRP A 131 3.34 -6.07 17.47
C TRP A 131 3.20 -7.29 16.56
N CYS A 132 2.73 -7.10 15.31
CA CYS A 132 2.65 -8.19 14.34
C CYS A 132 4.03 -8.75 14.00
N LEU A 133 5.04 -7.90 13.87
CA LEU A 133 6.42 -8.31 13.61
C LEU A 133 7.01 -9.10 14.79
N GLU A 134 6.79 -8.68 16.03
CA GLU A 134 7.24 -9.39 17.23
C GLU A 134 6.58 -10.78 17.36
N GLU A 135 5.31 -10.91 16.99
CA GLU A 135 4.55 -12.16 17.15
C GLU A 135 4.83 -13.17 16.03
N PHE A 136 4.98 -12.72 14.79
CA PHE A 136 5.06 -13.60 13.61
C PHE A 136 6.36 -13.50 12.81
N GLY A 137 7.18 -12.49 13.08
CA GLY A 137 8.44 -12.29 12.37
C GLY A 137 9.46 -13.36 12.68
N SER A 138 10.21 -13.77 11.67
CA SER A 138 11.43 -14.55 11.90
C SER A 138 12.48 -13.70 12.61
N LYS A 139 13.55 -14.34 13.12
CA LYS A 139 14.69 -13.62 13.68
C LYS A 139 15.31 -12.63 12.68
N ASN A 140 15.32 -12.97 11.39
CA ASN A 140 15.82 -12.10 10.34
C ASN A 140 14.90 -10.90 10.12
N ALA A 141 13.57 -11.14 10.02
CA ALA A 141 12.62 -10.07 9.88
C ALA A 141 12.69 -9.09 11.06
N ILE A 142 12.66 -9.58 12.30
CA ILE A 142 12.76 -8.75 13.52
C ILE A 142 14.04 -7.91 13.53
N LYS A 143 15.15 -8.44 13.02
CA LYS A 143 16.43 -7.73 12.94
C LYS A 143 16.45 -6.64 11.87
N ASN A 144 15.76 -6.86 10.77
CA ASN A 144 15.93 -6.08 9.54
C ASN A 144 14.78 -5.12 9.26
N VAL A 145 13.66 -5.21 9.97
CA VAL A 145 12.48 -4.34 9.81
C VAL A 145 12.40 -3.36 10.97
N GLU A 146 12.18 -2.09 10.64
CA GLU A 146 11.94 -1.03 11.62
C GLU A 146 10.68 -0.26 11.23
N TYR A 147 9.74 -0.07 12.16
CA TYR A 147 8.60 0.83 11.99
C TYR A 147 8.95 2.22 12.53
N LYS A 148 8.67 3.27 11.75
CA LYS A 148 8.97 4.67 12.08
C LYS A 148 7.75 5.53 11.87
N ALA A 149 7.31 6.20 12.92
CA ALA A 149 6.13 7.06 12.88
C ALA A 149 6.48 8.47 12.45
N PHE A 150 5.93 8.90 11.31
CA PHE A 150 6.00 10.27 10.83
C PHE A 150 4.90 10.55 9.79
N TRP A 151 4.62 11.81 9.54
CA TRP A 151 3.76 12.25 8.44
C TRP A 151 4.56 12.33 7.14
N LEU A 152 3.98 11.97 6.00
CA LEU A 152 4.68 11.97 4.70
C LEU A 152 5.19 13.38 4.31
N GLN A 153 4.56 14.43 4.83
CA GLN A 153 4.98 15.83 4.68
C GLN A 153 6.14 16.21 5.61
N ASP A 154 6.42 15.42 6.65
CA ASP A 154 7.53 15.66 7.58
C ASP A 154 8.85 15.21 6.98
N LYS A 155 9.56 16.18 6.38
CA LYS A 155 10.89 15.96 5.80
C LYS A 155 11.90 15.42 6.83
N GLN A 156 11.87 15.98 8.04
CA GLN A 156 12.83 15.59 9.08
C GLN A 156 12.58 14.15 9.52
N GLY A 157 11.33 13.79 9.77
CA GLY A 157 10.92 12.42 10.11
C GLY A 157 11.31 11.42 9.05
N MET A 158 11.07 11.73 7.77
CA MET A 158 11.44 10.87 6.64
C MET A 158 12.96 10.68 6.56
N MET A 159 13.74 11.75 6.60
CA MET A 159 15.20 11.72 6.50
C MET A 159 15.87 11.01 7.69
N GLU A 160 15.34 11.21 8.90
CA GLU A 160 15.83 10.55 10.11
C GLU A 160 15.52 9.04 10.07
N SER A 161 14.34 8.66 9.59
CA SER A 161 13.94 7.27 9.43
C SER A 161 14.85 6.52 8.45
N ALA A 162 15.30 7.19 7.40
CA ALA A 162 16.18 6.64 6.37
C ALA A 162 17.69 6.79 6.66
N LYS A 163 18.09 7.40 7.80
CA LYS A 163 19.51 7.74 8.09
C LYS A 163 20.47 6.57 8.06
N ASN A 164 19.96 5.40 8.34
CA ASN A 164 20.76 4.16 8.40
C ASN A 164 20.86 3.41 7.06
N PHE A 165 20.21 3.88 6.00
CA PHE A 165 20.38 3.28 4.68
C PHE A 165 21.76 3.60 4.13
N LYS A 166 22.39 2.57 3.56
CA LYS A 166 23.70 2.71 2.89
C LYS A 166 23.55 2.35 1.43
N GLY A 167 23.68 3.34 0.54
CA GLY A 167 23.48 3.18 -0.91
C GLY A 167 22.00 3.24 -1.31
N GLU A 168 21.73 2.75 -2.48
CA GLU A 168 20.41 2.89 -3.15
C GLU A 168 19.25 2.36 -2.32
N VAL A 169 18.13 3.08 -2.40
CA VAL A 169 16.87 2.73 -1.73
C VAL A 169 15.77 2.53 -2.76
N CYS A 170 14.98 1.48 -2.59
CA CYS A 170 13.68 1.37 -3.24
C CYS A 170 12.62 1.88 -2.28
N ILE A 171 12.02 3.01 -2.60
CA ILE A 171 10.86 3.54 -1.90
C ILE A 171 9.62 2.92 -2.54
N ILE A 172 8.70 2.42 -1.74
CA ILE A 172 7.42 1.86 -2.21
C ILE A 172 6.32 2.74 -1.64
N GLU A 173 5.46 3.26 -2.50
CA GLU A 173 4.26 4.01 -2.14
C GLU A 173 3.09 3.45 -2.96
N GLN A 174 2.05 2.95 -2.31
CA GLN A 174 0.90 2.35 -2.97
C GLN A 174 -0.37 2.52 -2.15
N GLY A 175 -1.32 3.30 -2.69
CA GLY A 175 -2.65 3.47 -2.13
C GLY A 175 -2.76 4.61 -1.12
N VAL A 176 -1.84 5.59 -1.11
CA VAL A 176 -1.92 6.75 -0.23
C VAL A 176 -2.19 8.06 -0.94
N SER A 177 -1.78 8.19 -2.19
CA SER A 177 -1.92 9.43 -2.97
C SER A 177 -3.35 9.97 -3.03
N ILE A 178 -4.34 9.09 -3.01
CA ILE A 178 -5.77 9.44 -3.03
C ILE A 178 -6.27 10.16 -1.77
N TYR A 179 -5.52 10.07 -0.67
CA TYR A 179 -5.87 10.70 0.61
C TYR A 179 -5.16 12.05 0.82
N LEU A 180 -4.23 12.40 -0.07
CA LEU A 180 -3.40 13.60 0.07
C LEU A 180 -3.98 14.77 -0.73
N THR A 181 -3.91 15.97 -0.15
CA THR A 181 -4.13 17.19 -0.91
C THR A 181 -3.00 17.39 -1.92
N LYS A 182 -3.21 18.23 -2.94
CA LYS A 182 -2.18 18.54 -3.93
C LYS A 182 -0.90 19.09 -3.30
N ASN A 183 -1.05 19.89 -2.24
CA ASN A 183 0.09 20.44 -1.49
C ASN A 183 0.82 19.35 -0.68
N ASP A 184 0.09 18.48 0.00
CA ASP A 184 0.68 17.39 0.78
C ASP A 184 1.45 16.42 -0.13
N LEU A 185 0.89 16.14 -1.31
CA LEU A 185 1.54 15.29 -2.30
C LEU A 185 2.81 15.95 -2.85
N ALA A 186 2.78 17.26 -3.15
CA ALA A 186 3.95 18.01 -3.57
C ALA A 186 5.06 17.91 -2.50
N GLN A 187 4.72 18.13 -1.24
CA GLN A 187 5.65 18.02 -0.13
C GLN A 187 6.22 16.63 0.06
N MET A 188 5.38 15.59 -0.05
CA MET A 188 5.82 14.19 -0.03
C MET A 188 6.83 13.91 -1.15
N PHE A 189 6.54 14.32 -2.38
CA PHE A 189 7.46 14.09 -3.51
C PHE A 189 8.75 14.89 -3.39
N GLU A 190 8.73 16.09 -2.84
CA GLU A 190 9.95 16.85 -2.57
C GLU A 190 10.82 16.16 -1.50
N ASN A 191 10.21 15.61 -0.46
CA ASN A 191 10.91 14.84 0.57
C ASN A 191 11.53 13.56 -0.04
N ILE A 192 10.78 12.84 -0.87
CA ILE A 192 11.26 11.67 -1.60
C ILE A 192 12.40 12.02 -2.54
N ARG A 193 12.27 13.12 -3.32
CA ARG A 193 13.35 13.61 -4.19
C ARG A 193 14.64 13.82 -3.41
N ASP A 194 14.57 14.51 -2.28
CA ASP A 194 15.74 14.82 -1.48
C ASP A 194 16.38 13.55 -0.89
N LEU A 195 15.56 12.57 -0.51
CA LEU A 195 16.04 11.27 -0.08
C LEU A 195 16.73 10.50 -1.23
N LEU A 196 16.15 10.51 -2.43
CA LEU A 196 16.72 9.87 -3.61
C LEU A 196 18.02 10.57 -4.06
N LYS A 197 18.10 11.90 -3.97
CA LYS A 197 19.36 12.64 -4.23
C LYS A 197 20.48 12.25 -3.27
N LYS A 198 20.15 11.96 -2.02
CA LYS A 198 21.12 11.56 -1.01
C LYS A 198 21.58 10.11 -1.16
N ASN A 199 20.64 9.20 -1.41
CA ASN A 199 20.89 7.76 -1.34
C ASN A 199 21.02 7.08 -2.71
N GLY A 200 20.46 7.68 -3.78
CA GLY A 200 20.19 7.00 -5.04
C GLY A 200 18.98 6.06 -4.94
N GLY A 201 18.70 5.38 -6.05
CA GLY A 201 17.59 4.44 -6.14
C GLY A 201 16.33 5.04 -6.77
N CYS A 202 15.17 4.57 -6.38
CA CYS A 202 13.89 5.01 -6.97
C CYS A 202 12.73 4.92 -6.00
N LEU A 203 11.64 5.61 -6.36
CA LEU A 203 10.29 5.36 -5.85
C LEU A 203 9.53 4.51 -6.87
N ILE A 204 8.78 3.53 -6.40
CA ILE A 204 7.81 2.78 -7.22
C ILE A 204 6.39 2.99 -6.70
N THR A 205 5.45 3.21 -7.63
CA THR A 205 4.02 3.37 -7.33
C THR A 205 3.13 2.92 -8.48
N SER A 206 1.86 2.64 -8.19
CA SER A 206 0.78 2.42 -9.15
C SER A 206 -0.33 3.48 -9.04
N ASP A 207 -0.17 4.46 -8.16
CA ASP A 207 -1.25 5.34 -7.73
C ASP A 207 -1.75 6.32 -8.81
N PHE A 208 -0.89 6.76 -9.74
CA PHE A 208 -1.29 7.70 -10.79
C PHE A 208 -2.28 7.13 -11.82
N THR A 209 -2.46 5.83 -11.84
CA THR A 209 -3.39 5.16 -12.75
C THR A 209 -4.36 4.25 -11.98
N GLN A 210 -4.55 4.50 -10.71
CA GLN A 210 -5.28 3.62 -9.79
C GLN A 210 -6.70 3.31 -10.29
N LYS A 211 -7.47 4.33 -10.70
CA LYS A 211 -8.83 4.13 -11.24
C LYS A 211 -8.84 3.20 -12.44
N LYS A 212 -7.98 3.51 -13.44
CA LYS A 212 -7.86 2.69 -14.64
C LYS A 212 -7.44 1.27 -14.29
N TYR A 213 -6.43 1.13 -13.44
CA TYR A 213 -5.90 -0.17 -13.06
C TYR A 213 -6.94 -1.02 -12.31
N PHE A 214 -7.69 -0.43 -11.37
CA PHE A 214 -8.79 -1.11 -10.70
C PHE A 214 -9.87 -1.56 -11.69
N THR A 215 -10.26 -0.67 -12.62
CA THR A 215 -11.26 -0.99 -13.65
C THR A 215 -10.78 -2.10 -14.58
N ASP A 216 -9.51 -2.10 -14.97
CA ASP A 216 -8.90 -3.16 -15.78
C ASP A 216 -8.90 -4.51 -15.03
N VAL A 217 -8.64 -4.51 -13.71
CA VAL A 217 -8.74 -5.71 -12.86
C VAL A 217 -10.16 -6.25 -12.81
N ALA A 218 -11.15 -5.37 -12.59
CA ALA A 218 -12.55 -5.75 -12.60
C ALA A 218 -13.00 -6.30 -13.96
N ALA A 219 -12.52 -5.69 -15.05
CA ALA A 219 -12.79 -6.14 -16.42
C ALA A 219 -12.20 -7.53 -16.73
N ALA A 220 -11.00 -7.81 -16.23
CA ALA A 220 -10.37 -9.12 -16.34
C ALA A 220 -11.16 -10.23 -15.63
N LEU A 221 -11.88 -9.89 -14.56
CA LEU A 221 -12.70 -10.83 -13.79
C LEU A 221 -14.12 -11.00 -14.34
N TYR A 222 -14.75 -9.89 -14.78
CA TYR A 222 -16.20 -9.84 -15.03
C TYR A 222 -16.59 -9.20 -16.35
N GLY A 223 -15.63 -8.73 -17.15
CA GLY A 223 -15.85 -8.02 -18.40
C GLY A 223 -16.09 -6.51 -18.22
N GLU A 224 -15.86 -5.76 -19.31
CA GLU A 224 -15.88 -4.30 -19.34
C GLU A 224 -17.21 -3.69 -18.86
N ALA A 225 -18.34 -4.31 -19.24
CA ALA A 225 -19.67 -3.81 -18.89
C ALA A 225 -19.91 -3.76 -17.37
N GLN A 226 -19.30 -4.65 -16.61
CA GLN A 226 -19.45 -4.70 -15.14
C GLN A 226 -18.38 -3.91 -14.40
N ALA A 227 -17.24 -3.70 -15.03
CA ALA A 227 -16.08 -3.07 -14.38
C ALA A 227 -16.37 -1.65 -13.87
N GLN A 228 -17.06 -0.82 -14.66
CA GLN A 228 -17.41 0.55 -14.28
C GLN A 228 -18.39 0.58 -13.09
N ASN A 229 -19.38 -0.32 -13.09
CA ASN A 229 -20.34 -0.42 -11.98
C ASN A 229 -19.64 -0.85 -10.68
N LEU A 230 -18.75 -1.85 -10.76
CA LEU A 230 -17.98 -2.30 -9.59
C LEU A 230 -17.04 -1.21 -9.06
N TYR A 231 -16.45 -0.40 -9.95
CA TYR A 231 -15.66 0.75 -9.52
C TYR A 231 -16.53 1.78 -8.79
N ALA A 232 -17.69 2.15 -9.35
CA ALA A 232 -18.60 3.11 -8.72
C ALA A 232 -19.11 2.62 -7.36
N GLU A 233 -19.48 1.35 -7.24
CA GLU A 233 -19.89 0.75 -5.96
C GLU A 233 -18.76 0.70 -4.95
N THR A 234 -17.54 0.34 -5.39
CA THR A 234 -16.34 0.33 -4.53
C THR A 234 -16.03 1.75 -4.05
N LYS A 235 -16.08 2.75 -4.97
CA LYS A 235 -15.86 4.16 -4.61
C LYS A 235 -16.88 4.62 -3.56
N ALA A 236 -18.17 4.39 -3.79
CA ALA A 236 -19.24 4.76 -2.86
C ALA A 236 -19.08 4.07 -1.49
N MET A 237 -18.59 2.84 -1.47
CA MET A 237 -18.26 2.13 -0.24
C MET A 237 -17.12 2.81 0.54
N TYR A 238 -16.06 3.21 -0.15
CA TYR A 238 -14.94 3.92 0.46
C TYR A 238 -15.33 5.33 0.91
N GLU A 239 -16.05 6.11 0.09
CA GLU A 239 -16.51 7.46 0.44
C GLU A 239 -17.38 7.46 1.71
N LYS A 240 -18.27 6.48 1.85
CA LYS A 240 -19.07 6.32 3.06
C LYS A 240 -18.21 6.07 4.32
N VAL A 241 -17.07 5.44 4.15
CA VAL A 241 -16.13 5.13 5.23
C VAL A 241 -15.23 6.30 5.54
N TYR A 242 -14.82 7.05 4.51
CA TYR A 242 -13.79 8.10 4.60
C TYR A 242 -14.35 9.53 4.55
N GLU A 243 -15.67 9.70 4.68
CA GLU A 243 -16.33 11.02 4.76
C GLU A 243 -15.85 11.99 3.66
N ASP A 244 -16.03 11.60 2.39
CA ASP A 244 -15.72 12.41 1.19
C ASP A 244 -14.23 12.76 0.96
N LYS A 245 -13.29 12.08 1.60
CA LYS A 245 -11.86 12.38 1.46
C LYS A 245 -11.16 11.70 0.27
N ILE A 246 -11.88 10.94 -0.55
CA ILE A 246 -11.29 10.32 -1.75
C ILE A 246 -11.57 11.20 -2.97
N SER A 247 -10.51 11.73 -3.56
CA SER A 247 -10.60 12.51 -4.79
C SER A 247 -10.26 11.66 -6.01
N ASP A 248 -11.20 11.54 -6.97
CA ASP A 248 -10.91 11.00 -8.30
C ASP A 248 -10.17 12.01 -9.20
N ASP A 249 -10.18 13.29 -8.81
CA ASP A 249 -9.72 14.40 -9.64
C ASP A 249 -8.22 14.65 -9.48
N TYR A 250 -7.58 13.80 -8.69
CA TYR A 250 -6.18 13.96 -8.39
C TYR A 250 -5.33 13.32 -9.51
N LEU A 251 -4.51 14.11 -10.19
CA LEU A 251 -3.66 13.69 -11.32
C LEU A 251 -4.46 12.85 -12.33
N GLN A 252 -5.39 13.48 -13.04
CA GLN A 252 -6.42 12.83 -13.87
C GLN A 252 -5.87 11.98 -15.02
N ASN A 253 -4.63 12.22 -15.45
CA ASN A 253 -4.01 11.48 -16.53
C ASN A 253 -2.48 11.39 -16.36
N GLU A 254 -1.87 10.52 -17.13
CA GLU A 254 -0.44 10.24 -17.09
C GLU A 254 0.44 11.45 -17.41
N GLN A 255 0.00 12.32 -18.32
CA GLN A 255 0.77 13.51 -18.69
C GLN A 255 0.78 14.50 -17.52
N GLU A 256 -0.36 14.73 -16.88
CA GLU A 256 -0.44 15.56 -15.69
C GLU A 256 0.45 15.04 -14.56
N ALA A 257 0.46 13.72 -14.34
CA ALA A 257 1.33 13.09 -13.34
C ALA A 257 2.82 13.30 -13.68
N MET A 258 3.22 13.13 -14.94
CA MET A 258 4.61 13.38 -15.37
C MET A 258 5.01 14.85 -15.21
N ASP A 259 4.14 15.77 -15.60
CA ASP A 259 4.39 17.21 -15.48
C ASP A 259 4.48 17.64 -14.01
N PHE A 260 3.59 17.10 -13.16
CA PHE A 260 3.64 17.33 -11.72
C PHE A 260 4.96 16.84 -11.11
N LEU A 261 5.36 15.61 -11.39
CA LEU A 261 6.64 15.07 -10.91
C LEU A 261 7.83 15.90 -11.38
N LYS A 262 7.85 16.29 -12.66
CA LYS A 262 8.91 17.12 -13.22
C LYS A 262 9.01 18.49 -12.54
N THR A 263 7.88 19.11 -12.21
CA THR A 263 7.84 20.37 -11.46
C THR A 263 8.49 20.24 -10.08
N HIS A 264 8.44 19.04 -9.49
CA HIS A 264 9.05 18.74 -8.18
C HIS A 264 10.44 18.08 -8.29
N GLY A 265 11.08 18.14 -9.46
CA GLY A 265 12.45 17.66 -9.69
C GLY A 265 12.58 16.13 -9.73
N LEU A 266 11.53 15.47 -10.20
CA LEU A 266 11.46 14.02 -10.38
C LEU A 266 11.18 13.67 -11.84
N ILE A 267 11.61 12.47 -12.27
CA ILE A 267 11.30 11.93 -13.59
C ILE A 267 10.76 10.51 -13.42
N ALA A 268 9.73 10.18 -14.20
CA ALA A 268 9.08 8.88 -14.16
C ALA A 268 9.26 8.11 -15.45
N GLN A 269 9.42 6.81 -15.33
CA GLN A 269 9.34 5.84 -16.42
C GLN A 269 8.37 4.72 -16.06
N LYS A 270 7.79 4.09 -17.06
CA LYS A 270 6.93 2.93 -16.91
C LYS A 270 7.73 1.65 -17.11
N VAL A 271 7.60 0.71 -16.19
CA VAL A 271 8.14 -0.64 -16.34
C VAL A 271 7.00 -1.66 -16.25
N PRO A 272 7.08 -2.80 -16.94
CA PRO A 272 6.06 -3.84 -16.81
C PRO A 272 5.81 -4.22 -15.35
N LEU A 273 4.55 -4.40 -14.99
CA LEU A 273 4.14 -4.78 -13.63
C LEU A 273 4.83 -6.09 -13.21
N PHE A 274 4.91 -7.04 -14.12
CA PHE A 274 5.64 -8.29 -13.96
C PHE A 274 6.47 -8.60 -15.21
N THR A 275 7.63 -9.20 -15.01
CA THR A 275 8.50 -9.65 -16.13
C THR A 275 8.24 -11.08 -16.55
N SER A 276 7.52 -11.84 -15.73
CA SER A 276 7.07 -13.20 -15.99
C SER A 276 5.61 -13.34 -15.53
N THR A 277 4.99 -14.46 -15.81
CA THR A 277 3.65 -14.75 -15.29
C THR A 277 3.66 -14.75 -13.76
N PRO A 278 2.87 -13.88 -13.11
CA PRO A 278 2.86 -13.81 -11.65
C PRO A 278 2.31 -15.09 -11.02
N LYS A 279 2.84 -15.42 -9.85
CA LYS A 279 2.31 -16.50 -9.01
C LYS A 279 1.50 -15.86 -7.89
N LEU A 280 0.17 -15.86 -8.04
CA LEU A 280 -0.73 -15.23 -7.09
C LEU A 280 -1.50 -16.28 -6.28
N ASN A 281 -1.69 -16.03 -4.98
CA ASN A 281 -2.46 -16.92 -4.10
C ASN A 281 -3.95 -16.94 -4.49
N ILE A 282 -4.47 -15.80 -4.96
CA ILE A 282 -5.87 -15.65 -5.36
C ILE A 282 -6.26 -16.52 -6.54
N TYR A 283 -5.30 -17.05 -7.33
CA TYR A 283 -5.60 -17.93 -8.46
C TYR A 283 -6.38 -19.18 -8.05
N SER A 284 -6.25 -19.63 -6.80
CA SER A 284 -7.05 -20.72 -6.25
C SER A 284 -8.57 -20.42 -6.18
N LYS A 285 -8.96 -19.15 -6.33
CA LYS A 285 -10.36 -18.69 -6.31
C LYS A 285 -10.90 -18.32 -7.69
N LEU A 286 -10.05 -18.33 -8.71
CA LEU A 286 -10.38 -17.88 -10.06
C LEU A 286 -10.63 -19.06 -11.00
N THR A 287 -11.48 -18.86 -12.00
CA THR A 287 -11.62 -19.79 -13.12
C THR A 287 -10.39 -19.75 -14.03
N PRO A 288 -10.13 -20.80 -14.84
CA PRO A 288 -9.03 -20.79 -15.81
C PRO A 288 -9.07 -19.59 -16.77
N GLU A 289 -10.24 -19.18 -17.20
CA GLU A 289 -10.44 -18.01 -18.07
C GLU A 289 -10.04 -16.72 -17.36
N GLN A 290 -10.50 -16.53 -16.12
CA GLN A 290 -10.11 -15.36 -15.31
C GLN A 290 -8.59 -15.31 -15.07
N ILE A 291 -7.96 -16.45 -14.80
CA ILE A 291 -6.49 -16.53 -14.65
C ILE A 291 -5.79 -16.09 -15.95
N GLN A 292 -6.29 -16.54 -17.10
CA GLN A 292 -5.74 -16.12 -18.40
C GLN A 292 -5.87 -14.61 -18.61
N ASN A 293 -7.04 -14.05 -18.31
CA ASN A 293 -7.30 -12.61 -18.42
C ASN A 293 -6.41 -11.79 -17.47
N VAL A 294 -6.27 -12.23 -16.22
CA VAL A 294 -5.38 -11.59 -15.23
C VAL A 294 -3.91 -11.66 -15.66
N ASN A 295 -3.46 -12.76 -16.23
CA ASN A 295 -2.11 -12.87 -16.78
C ASN A 295 -1.88 -11.95 -17.99
N ALA A 296 -2.90 -11.76 -18.83
CA ALA A 296 -2.85 -10.80 -19.93
C ALA A 296 -2.79 -9.35 -19.42
N LEU A 297 -3.60 -9.04 -18.39
CA LEU A 297 -3.60 -7.76 -17.70
C LEU A 297 -2.24 -7.44 -17.07
N ALA A 298 -1.69 -8.38 -16.33
CA ALA A 298 -0.40 -8.24 -15.64
C ALA A 298 0.76 -7.92 -16.60
N ARG A 299 0.69 -8.40 -17.85
CA ARG A 299 1.67 -8.07 -18.90
C ARG A 299 1.47 -6.68 -19.53
N LYS A 300 0.25 -6.14 -19.51
CA LYS A 300 -0.09 -4.83 -20.09
C LYS A 300 0.09 -3.69 -19.10
N ASN A 301 -0.09 -3.96 -17.82
CA ASN A 301 0.03 -2.95 -16.77
C ASN A 301 1.49 -2.73 -16.38
N TYR A 302 1.73 -1.61 -15.71
CA TYR A 302 3.06 -1.15 -15.37
C TYR A 302 3.10 -0.53 -13.97
N LEU A 303 4.32 -0.51 -13.42
CA LEU A 303 4.69 0.34 -12.30
C LEU A 303 5.29 1.64 -12.82
N TRP A 304 5.02 2.72 -12.15
CA TRP A 304 5.79 3.94 -12.27
C TRP A 304 7.07 3.79 -11.45
N VAL A 305 8.20 3.99 -12.11
CA VAL A 305 9.53 4.05 -11.49
C VAL A 305 10.01 5.49 -11.60
N ILE A 306 10.20 6.13 -10.45
CA ILE A 306 10.45 7.56 -10.33
C ILE A 306 11.81 7.76 -9.70
N THR A 307 12.63 8.61 -10.33
CA THR A 307 13.97 8.96 -9.87
C THR A 307 14.13 10.48 -9.71
N ALA A 308 15.09 10.91 -8.92
CA ALA A 308 15.42 12.33 -8.83
C ALA A 308 16.13 12.82 -10.08
N LEU A 309 15.83 14.06 -10.53
CA LEU A 309 16.52 14.80 -11.57
C LEU A 309 17.84 15.38 -11.05
#